data_6e42b8b62cacf09f1d61173449901701
#
_entry.id   6e42b8b62cacf09f1d61173449901701
#
_cell.length_a   1.000
_cell.length_b   1.000
_cell.length_c   1.000
_cell.angle_alpha   90.00
_cell.angle_beta   90.00
_cell.angle_gamma   90.00
#
_symmetry.space_group_name_H-M   'P 1'
#
loop_
_entity.id
_entity.type
_entity.pdbx_description
1 polymer ?
#
loop_
_entity_poly.entity_id
_entity_poly.type
_entity_poly.pdbx_seq_one_letter_code
_entity_poly.pdbx_strand_id
1 'polypeptide(L)'
;LASCVDSMRVHHLNCGSMCPLGRRLINGDGGWLASGHMCCHCLLIEGRKGLILVDTGLGTGDVAHPGRLGTLFNAVTRPRLLMQETALHQIRELGLDPRDVQHIVPTHLDLDHAGGLSDFPQAQVHVFTRELQAATARSSLQEKGRYVPAQWAHGPKWAEHDVSGE
;
A
#
# COMPACT_ATOMS: atom_id res chain seq x y z
N LEU A 1 -4.18 -27.03 -32.30
CA LEU A 1 -4.85 -26.28 -31.24
C LEU A 1 -3.78 -25.74 -30.30
N ALA A 2 -3.33 -24.49 -30.57
CA ALA A 2 -2.42 -23.80 -29.67
C ALA A 2 -3.21 -23.47 -28.38
N SER A 3 -2.79 -24.04 -27.27
CA SER A 3 -3.26 -23.59 -25.96
C SER A 3 -2.83 -22.14 -25.79
N CYS A 4 -3.78 -21.19 -25.79
CA CYS A 4 -3.55 -19.87 -25.25
C CYS A 4 -3.09 -20.07 -23.81
N VAL A 5 -1.80 -19.99 -23.57
CA VAL A 5 -1.28 -19.75 -22.22
C VAL A 5 -1.73 -18.34 -21.90
N ASP A 6 -2.78 -18.21 -21.09
CA ASP A 6 -3.18 -16.92 -20.54
C ASP A 6 -1.96 -16.35 -19.82
N SER A 7 -1.29 -15.40 -20.46
CA SER A 7 -0.11 -14.78 -19.88
C SER A 7 -0.58 -13.86 -18.75
N MET A 8 -0.33 -14.28 -17.52
CA MET A 8 -0.50 -13.43 -16.35
C MET A 8 0.37 -12.17 -16.53
N ARG A 9 -0.24 -11.00 -16.43
CA ARG A 9 0.50 -9.73 -16.43
C ARG A 9 0.69 -9.22 -15.03
N VAL A 10 1.89 -8.73 -14.76
CA VAL A 10 2.25 -8.10 -13.49
C VAL A 10 2.77 -6.71 -13.77
N HIS A 11 2.11 -5.72 -13.20
CA HIS A 11 2.51 -4.32 -13.28
C HIS A 11 3.18 -3.89 -11.99
N HIS A 12 4.29 -3.19 -12.10
CA HIS A 12 5.00 -2.57 -10.98
C HIS A 12 4.53 -1.12 -10.85
N LEU A 13 3.97 -0.78 -9.69
CA LEU A 13 3.43 0.53 -9.40
C LEU A 13 4.26 1.22 -8.32
N ASN A 14 4.49 2.53 -8.46
CA ASN A 14 4.98 3.36 -7.38
C ASN A 14 3.78 4.05 -6.72
N CYS A 15 3.30 3.49 -5.63
CA CYS A 15 2.11 3.97 -4.93
C CYS A 15 2.44 4.95 -3.79
N GLY A 16 3.42 5.80 -4.00
CA GLY A 16 3.81 6.88 -3.10
C GLY A 16 5.32 7.08 -3.08
N SER A 17 5.77 8.29 -3.38
CA SER A 17 7.18 8.69 -3.28
C SER A 17 7.43 9.40 -1.97
N MET A 18 8.52 9.02 -1.28
CA MET A 18 8.99 9.65 -0.05
C MET A 18 10.40 10.19 -0.26
N CYS A 19 10.66 11.39 0.27
CA CYS A 19 11.91 12.14 0.05
C CYS A 19 12.57 12.53 1.39
N PRO A 20 12.89 11.57 2.28
CA PRO A 20 13.55 11.88 3.55
C PRO A 20 14.93 12.48 3.34
N LEU A 21 15.43 13.19 4.35
CA LEU A 21 16.83 13.64 4.35
C LEU A 21 17.77 12.46 4.59
N GLY A 22 19.01 12.59 4.16
CA GLY A 22 20.01 11.54 4.33
C GLY A 22 20.16 10.63 3.10
N ARG A 23 20.14 11.21 1.91
CA ARG A 23 20.28 10.48 0.65
C ARG A 23 21.41 9.47 0.64
N ARG A 24 22.55 9.83 1.26
CA ARG A 24 23.71 8.95 1.36
C ARG A 24 23.42 7.64 2.10
N LEU A 25 22.57 7.69 3.15
CA LEU A 25 22.16 6.49 3.90
C LEU A 25 21.10 5.68 3.16
N ILE A 26 20.21 6.37 2.43
CA ILE A 26 19.04 5.76 1.82
C ILE A 26 19.36 5.17 0.44
N ASN A 27 20.07 5.96 -0.39
CA ASN A 27 20.35 5.60 -1.77
C ASN A 27 21.81 5.23 -2.02
N GLY A 28 22.69 5.38 -1.04
CA GLY A 28 24.11 5.06 -1.17
C GLY A 28 24.96 6.14 -1.84
N ASP A 29 24.35 7.23 -2.30
CA ASP A 29 25.01 8.35 -2.99
C ASP A 29 24.58 9.71 -2.42
N GLY A 30 25.18 10.80 -2.90
CA GLY A 30 24.83 12.17 -2.55
C GLY A 30 25.27 12.59 -1.15
N GLY A 31 24.70 13.70 -0.67
CA GLY A 31 25.05 14.31 0.63
C GLY A 31 24.16 13.84 1.78
N TRP A 32 24.66 14.07 3.02
CA TRP A 32 23.91 13.76 4.25
C TRP A 32 22.62 14.58 4.42
N LEU A 33 22.59 15.80 3.87
CA LEU A 33 21.43 16.69 3.92
C LEU A 33 20.62 16.71 2.62
N ALA A 34 21.05 15.95 1.61
CA ALA A 34 20.29 15.80 0.38
C ALA A 34 19.06 14.92 0.60
N SER A 35 17.99 15.21 -0.12
CA SER A 35 16.79 14.37 -0.12
C SER A 35 17.08 13.01 -0.75
N GLY A 36 16.78 11.95 -0.02
CA GLY A 36 16.73 10.59 -0.54
C GLY A 36 15.49 10.38 -1.40
N HIS A 37 15.38 9.18 -1.98
CA HIS A 37 14.22 8.76 -2.73
C HIS A 37 13.84 7.33 -2.35
N MET A 38 12.62 7.17 -1.91
CA MET A 38 11.99 5.87 -1.60
C MET A 38 10.63 5.82 -2.30
N CYS A 39 10.16 4.64 -2.61
CA CYS A 39 8.83 4.43 -3.16
C CYS A 39 8.07 3.34 -2.40
N CYS A 40 6.77 3.51 -2.28
CA CYS A 40 5.85 2.46 -1.86
C CYS A 40 5.57 1.58 -3.07
N HIS A 41 6.35 0.51 -3.22
CA HIS A 41 6.25 -0.37 -4.38
C HIS A 41 5.07 -1.33 -4.19
N CYS A 42 4.15 -1.33 -5.16
CA CYS A 42 3.01 -2.24 -5.20
C CYS A 42 3.02 -3.07 -6.49
N LEU A 43 2.36 -4.22 -6.47
CA LEU A 43 2.17 -5.05 -7.66
C LEU A 43 0.70 -5.13 -8.00
N LEU A 44 0.36 -4.89 -9.26
CA LEU A 44 -0.96 -5.19 -9.80
C LEU A 44 -0.86 -6.40 -10.72
N ILE A 45 -1.63 -7.42 -10.43
CA ILE A 45 -1.64 -8.69 -11.15
C ILE A 45 -2.98 -8.83 -11.87
N GLU A 46 -2.93 -9.00 -13.21
CA GLU A 46 -4.12 -9.33 -14.00
C GLU A 46 -4.39 -10.84 -13.88
N GLY A 47 -5.38 -11.19 -13.08
CA GLY A 47 -5.82 -12.57 -12.89
C GLY A 47 -7.01 -12.92 -13.78
N ARG A 48 -7.33 -14.20 -13.90
CA ARG A 48 -8.48 -14.68 -14.68
C ARG A 48 -9.85 -14.21 -14.17
N LYS A 49 -9.96 -13.87 -12.89
CA LYS A 49 -11.21 -13.50 -12.22
C LYS A 49 -11.24 -12.04 -11.77
N GLY A 50 -10.30 -11.22 -12.24
CA GLY A 50 -10.16 -9.83 -11.84
C GLY A 50 -8.73 -9.48 -11.45
N LEU A 51 -8.56 -8.30 -10.90
CA LEU A 51 -7.27 -7.77 -10.50
C LEU A 51 -6.93 -8.15 -9.05
N ILE A 52 -5.66 -8.41 -8.82
CA ILE A 52 -5.10 -8.64 -7.49
C ILE A 52 -4.06 -7.55 -7.23
N LEU A 53 -4.17 -6.87 -6.11
CA LEU A 53 -3.22 -5.83 -5.72
C LEU A 53 -2.41 -6.31 -4.51
N VAL A 54 -1.07 -6.28 -4.62
CA VAL A 54 -0.16 -6.55 -3.50
C VAL A 54 0.33 -5.22 -2.96
N ASP A 55 0.00 -4.92 -1.73
CA ASP A 55 0.05 -3.61 -1.09
C ASP A 55 -0.76 -2.53 -1.84
N THR A 56 -1.04 -1.43 -1.18
CA THR A 56 -1.83 -0.34 -1.75
C THR A 56 -1.12 1.01 -1.71
N GLY A 57 0.02 1.09 -1.03
CA GLY A 57 0.76 2.32 -0.85
C GLY A 57 -0.03 3.38 -0.08
N LEU A 58 0.23 4.63 -0.39
CA LEU A 58 -0.54 5.77 0.08
C LEU A 58 -1.80 5.94 -0.76
N GLY A 59 -2.96 6.03 -0.10
CA GLY A 59 -4.25 6.12 -0.77
C GLY A 59 -4.70 7.54 -1.06
N THR A 60 -5.82 7.66 -1.81
CA THR A 60 -6.43 8.96 -2.12
C THR A 60 -6.82 9.73 -0.86
N GLY A 61 -7.25 9.01 0.19
CA GLY A 61 -7.58 9.60 1.49
C GLY A 61 -6.37 10.20 2.22
N ASP A 62 -5.18 9.61 2.07
CA ASP A 62 -3.95 10.13 2.65
C ASP A 62 -3.46 11.37 1.91
N VAL A 63 -3.59 11.38 0.57
CA VAL A 63 -3.29 12.54 -0.27
C VAL A 63 -4.22 13.71 0.06
N ALA A 64 -5.51 13.44 0.20
CA ALA A 64 -6.52 14.47 0.50
C ALA A 64 -6.38 15.02 1.93
N HIS A 65 -5.96 14.17 2.87
CA HIS A 65 -5.86 14.49 4.30
C HIS A 65 -4.52 14.05 4.89
N PRO A 66 -3.40 14.75 4.58
CA PRO A 66 -2.05 14.35 5.02
C PRO A 66 -1.89 14.19 6.53
N GLY A 67 -2.73 14.87 7.31
CA GLY A 67 -2.75 14.74 8.77
C GLY A 67 -3.04 13.31 9.28
N ARG A 68 -3.66 12.44 8.45
CA ARG A 68 -3.92 11.03 8.79
C ARG A 68 -2.64 10.24 9.03
N LEU A 69 -1.58 10.57 8.31
CA LEU A 69 -0.28 9.90 8.41
C LEU A 69 0.50 10.29 9.67
N GLY A 70 0.06 11.36 10.35
CA GLY A 70 0.72 11.88 11.54
C GLY A 70 1.93 12.81 11.23
N THR A 71 2.20 13.70 12.17
CA THR A 71 3.22 14.73 12.00
C THR A 71 4.64 14.16 11.91
N LEU A 72 4.93 13.12 12.70
CA LEU A 72 6.25 12.50 12.72
C LEU A 72 6.56 11.82 11.39
N PHE A 73 5.64 11.01 10.89
CA PHE A 73 5.80 10.34 9.60
C PHE A 73 6.02 11.37 8.48
N ASN A 74 5.15 12.37 8.38
CA ASN A 74 5.26 13.41 7.36
C ASN A 74 6.58 14.19 7.43
N ALA A 75 7.05 14.50 8.65
CA ALA A 75 8.30 15.23 8.84
C ALA A 75 9.55 14.40 8.46
N VAL A 76 9.54 13.10 8.80
CA VAL A 76 10.67 12.20 8.58
C VAL A 76 10.73 11.71 7.15
N THR A 77 9.63 11.19 6.64
CA THR A 77 9.59 10.56 5.30
C THR A 77 9.37 11.55 4.17
N ARG A 78 8.77 12.72 4.46
CA ARG A 78 8.51 13.78 3.50
C ARG A 78 7.82 13.27 2.24
N PRO A 79 6.62 12.64 2.36
CA PRO A 79 5.92 12.05 1.23
C PRO A 79 5.47 13.14 0.26
N ARG A 80 5.51 12.86 -1.02
CA ARG A 80 5.10 13.81 -2.06
C ARG A 80 3.58 13.97 -2.16
N LEU A 81 2.82 12.96 -1.72
CA LEU A 81 1.36 12.94 -1.68
C LEU A 81 0.71 13.37 -3.01
N LEU A 82 1.15 12.74 -4.08
CA LEU A 82 0.63 13.01 -5.43
C LEU A 82 -0.51 12.03 -5.74
N MET A 83 -1.65 12.58 -6.17
CA MET A 83 -2.82 11.77 -6.55
C MET A 83 -2.48 10.77 -7.67
N GLN A 84 -1.61 11.17 -8.60
CA GLN A 84 -1.15 10.34 -9.72
C GLN A 84 -0.34 9.11 -9.26
N GLU A 85 0.24 9.17 -8.07
CA GLU A 85 1.00 8.05 -7.49
C GLU A 85 0.09 7.08 -6.72
N THR A 86 -1.21 7.34 -6.55
CA THR A 86 -2.11 6.36 -5.90
C THR A 86 -2.35 5.15 -6.80
N ALA A 87 -2.49 3.96 -6.19
CA ALA A 87 -2.79 2.74 -6.94
C ALA A 87 -4.06 2.89 -7.78
N LEU A 88 -5.10 3.53 -7.23
CA LEU A 88 -6.36 3.80 -7.91
C LEU A 88 -6.16 4.59 -9.21
N HIS A 89 -5.32 5.63 -9.19
CA HIS A 89 -5.07 6.46 -10.37
C HIS A 89 -4.27 5.68 -11.41
N GLN A 90 -3.20 5.01 -11.01
CA GLN A 90 -2.34 4.25 -11.92
C GLN A 90 -3.08 3.07 -12.59
N ILE A 91 -4.00 2.40 -11.90
CA ILE A 91 -4.87 1.37 -12.49
C ILE A 91 -5.71 1.98 -13.63
N ARG A 92 -6.26 3.18 -13.44
CA ARG A 92 -7.00 3.89 -14.50
C ARG A 92 -6.09 4.29 -15.68
N GLU A 93 -4.89 4.74 -15.41
CA GLU A 93 -3.89 5.09 -16.44
C GLU A 93 -3.50 3.87 -17.30
N LEU A 94 -3.52 2.67 -16.72
CA LEU A 94 -3.33 1.41 -17.45
C LEU A 94 -4.55 1.02 -18.30
N GLY A 95 -5.65 1.79 -18.26
CA GLY A 95 -6.90 1.48 -18.94
C GLY A 95 -7.72 0.38 -18.26
N LEU A 96 -7.41 0.06 -17.01
CA LEU A 96 -8.12 -0.95 -16.20
C LEU A 96 -9.14 -0.27 -15.26
N ASP A 97 -10.14 -1.02 -14.83
CA ASP A 97 -11.14 -0.51 -13.89
C ASP A 97 -10.73 -0.86 -12.44
N PRO A 98 -10.55 0.12 -11.55
CA PRO A 98 -10.28 -0.15 -10.14
C PRO A 98 -11.34 -1.00 -9.44
N ARG A 99 -12.57 -1.04 -9.97
CA ARG A 99 -13.65 -1.89 -9.45
C ARG A 99 -13.39 -3.38 -9.70
N ASP A 100 -12.50 -3.70 -10.63
CA ASP A 100 -12.09 -5.08 -10.94
C ASP A 100 -11.03 -5.61 -9.96
N VAL A 101 -10.52 -4.76 -9.04
CA VAL A 101 -9.68 -5.22 -7.94
C VAL A 101 -10.54 -6.05 -6.98
N GLN A 102 -10.41 -7.38 -7.09
CA GLN A 102 -11.18 -8.33 -6.29
C GLN A 102 -10.45 -8.74 -5.02
N HIS A 103 -9.12 -8.71 -5.04
CA HIS A 103 -8.29 -9.14 -3.93
C HIS A 103 -7.17 -8.15 -3.67
N ILE A 104 -6.91 -7.87 -2.40
CA ILE A 104 -5.73 -7.13 -1.92
C ILE A 104 -4.97 -8.03 -0.97
N VAL A 105 -3.66 -8.11 -1.14
CA VAL A 105 -2.74 -8.88 -0.30
C VAL A 105 -1.72 -7.90 0.28
N PRO A 106 -2.01 -7.23 1.41
CA PRO A 106 -1.00 -6.40 2.07
C PRO A 106 0.10 -7.28 2.63
N THR A 107 1.34 -6.88 2.45
CA THR A 107 2.49 -7.53 3.08
C THR A 107 2.45 -7.33 4.60
N HIS A 108 1.98 -6.17 5.03
CA HIS A 108 1.69 -5.77 6.41
C HIS A 108 0.77 -4.53 6.39
N LEU A 109 0.31 -4.09 7.56
CA LEU A 109 -0.66 -3.00 7.66
C LEU A 109 -0.04 -1.66 8.09
N ASP A 110 1.26 -1.46 7.85
CA ASP A 110 1.89 -0.16 8.05
C ASP A 110 1.25 0.89 7.12
N LEU A 111 1.28 2.11 7.58
CA LEU A 111 0.52 3.21 6.97
C LEU A 111 0.88 3.49 5.49
N ASP A 112 2.08 3.16 5.06
CA ASP A 112 2.56 3.33 3.69
C ASP A 112 2.33 2.07 2.81
N HIS A 113 1.67 1.04 3.35
CA HIS A 113 1.24 -0.18 2.64
C HIS A 113 -0.28 -0.32 2.59
N ALA A 114 -0.98 0.16 3.64
CA ALA A 114 -2.43 0.00 3.78
C ALA A 114 -3.23 1.27 3.42
N GLY A 115 -2.56 2.36 3.01
CA GLY A 115 -3.18 3.66 2.78
C GLY A 115 -4.31 3.67 1.76
N GLY A 116 -4.18 2.87 0.70
CA GLY A 116 -5.15 2.76 -0.38
C GLY A 116 -6.26 1.73 -0.18
N LEU A 117 -6.37 1.04 0.97
CA LEU A 117 -7.43 0.05 1.19
C LEU A 117 -8.83 0.62 0.97
N SER A 118 -9.07 1.85 1.40
CA SER A 118 -10.37 2.53 1.23
C SER A 118 -10.70 2.91 -0.22
N ASP A 119 -9.72 2.88 -1.12
CA ASP A 119 -9.93 3.16 -2.54
C ASP A 119 -10.56 1.96 -3.28
N PHE A 120 -10.57 0.78 -2.64
CA PHE A 120 -11.08 -0.48 -3.20
C PHE A 120 -12.06 -1.18 -2.23
N PRO A 121 -13.19 -0.55 -1.89
CA PRO A 121 -14.09 -1.05 -0.83
C PRO A 121 -14.76 -2.38 -1.18
N GLN A 122 -14.77 -2.78 -2.45
CA GLN A 122 -15.32 -4.06 -2.91
C GLN A 122 -14.34 -5.23 -2.73
N ALA A 123 -13.03 -4.95 -2.62
CA ALA A 123 -12.01 -5.98 -2.58
C ALA A 123 -12.01 -6.78 -1.27
N GLN A 124 -11.69 -8.06 -1.37
CA GLN A 124 -11.36 -8.88 -0.21
C GLN A 124 -9.90 -8.66 0.17
N VAL A 125 -9.64 -8.34 1.43
CA VAL A 125 -8.30 -8.05 1.94
C VAL A 125 -7.76 -9.26 2.70
N HIS A 126 -6.72 -9.89 2.16
CA HIS A 126 -6.09 -11.09 2.71
C HIS A 126 -4.98 -10.70 3.66
N VAL A 127 -5.12 -11.02 4.94
CA VAL A 127 -4.18 -10.59 5.98
C VAL A 127 -3.90 -11.73 6.95
N PHE A 128 -2.70 -11.75 7.52
CA PHE A 128 -2.41 -12.64 8.64
C PHE A 128 -3.18 -12.21 9.89
N THR A 129 -3.83 -13.18 10.56
CA THR A 129 -4.59 -12.94 11.79
C THR A 129 -3.77 -12.17 12.82
N ARG A 130 -2.49 -12.51 13.01
CA ARG A 130 -1.61 -11.82 13.96
C ARG A 130 -1.36 -10.35 13.59
N GLU A 131 -1.21 -10.05 12.29
CA GLU A 131 -1.01 -8.67 11.82
C GLU A 131 -2.27 -7.84 12.06
N LEU A 132 -3.45 -8.38 11.73
CA LEU A 132 -4.72 -7.70 11.97
C LEU A 132 -4.97 -7.47 13.46
N GLN A 133 -4.65 -8.46 14.31
CA GLN A 133 -4.75 -8.31 15.77
C GLN A 133 -3.84 -7.20 16.29
N ALA A 134 -2.57 -7.16 15.87
CA ALA A 134 -1.63 -6.11 16.25
C ALA A 134 -2.10 -4.72 15.77
N ALA A 135 -2.55 -4.62 14.52
CA ALA A 135 -3.05 -3.38 13.92
C ALA A 135 -4.33 -2.87 14.59
N THR A 136 -5.16 -3.76 15.10
CA THR A 136 -6.40 -3.42 15.81
C THR A 136 -6.14 -3.05 17.27
N ALA A 137 -5.31 -3.84 17.96
CA ALA A 137 -5.01 -3.63 19.38
C ALA A 137 -4.16 -2.39 19.64
N ARG A 138 -3.16 -2.13 18.79
CA ARG A 138 -2.22 -1.00 18.88
C ARG A 138 -1.71 -0.78 20.31
N SER A 139 -1.24 -1.87 20.93
CA SER A 139 -0.94 -1.93 22.36
C SER A 139 0.30 -1.13 22.74
N SER A 140 1.29 -1.04 21.83
CA SER A 140 2.54 -0.33 22.06
C SER A 140 2.57 1.04 21.37
N LEU A 141 3.51 1.90 21.79
CA LEU A 141 3.76 3.19 21.11
C LEU A 141 4.25 2.99 19.68
N GLN A 142 5.03 1.94 19.44
CA GLN A 142 5.50 1.58 18.11
C GLN A 142 4.32 1.22 17.19
N GLU A 143 3.41 0.37 17.65
CA GLU A 143 2.21 -0.01 16.89
C GLU A 143 1.30 1.21 16.61
N LYS A 144 1.17 2.12 17.57
CA LYS A 144 0.42 3.37 17.37
C LYS A 144 1.02 4.27 16.31
N GLY A 145 2.33 4.20 16.10
CA GLY A 145 3.04 4.95 15.05
C GLY A 145 2.97 4.28 13.68
N ARG A 146 2.86 2.94 13.63
CA ARG A 146 2.81 2.15 12.40
C ARG A 146 1.40 2.11 11.80
N TYR A 147 0.40 1.86 12.63
CA TYR A 147 -0.97 1.56 12.21
C TYR A 147 -1.88 2.78 12.29
N VAL A 148 -2.57 3.07 11.20
CA VAL A 148 -3.50 4.20 11.09
C VAL A 148 -4.92 3.69 10.86
N PRO A 149 -5.76 3.54 11.91
CA PRO A 149 -7.12 3.00 11.79
C PRO A 149 -8.01 3.72 10.78
N ALA A 150 -7.74 4.99 10.52
CA ALA A 150 -8.49 5.76 9.53
C ALA A 150 -8.37 5.19 8.10
N GLN A 151 -7.32 4.41 7.80
CA GLN A 151 -7.10 3.80 6.48
C GLN A 151 -8.04 2.61 6.24
N TRP A 152 -8.55 1.98 7.30
CA TRP A 152 -9.52 0.88 7.21
C TRP A 152 -10.83 1.13 7.97
N ALA A 153 -11.11 2.40 8.28
CA ALA A 153 -12.36 2.78 8.94
C ALA A 153 -13.63 2.49 8.10
N HIS A 154 -13.47 2.27 6.79
CA HIS A 154 -14.56 1.87 5.89
C HIS A 154 -15.03 0.41 6.10
N GLY A 155 -14.36 -0.37 6.94
CA GLY A 155 -14.69 -1.76 7.22
C GLY A 155 -14.36 -2.71 6.06
N PRO A 156 -13.05 -2.95 5.76
CA PRO A 156 -12.65 -3.87 4.69
C PRO A 156 -13.22 -5.28 4.88
N LYS A 157 -13.38 -6.00 3.80
CA LYS A 157 -13.77 -7.42 3.81
C LYS A 157 -12.54 -8.27 4.15
N TRP A 158 -12.21 -8.39 5.42
CA TRP A 158 -11.04 -9.14 5.86
C TRP A 158 -11.18 -10.64 5.58
N ALA A 159 -10.15 -11.23 5.01
CA ALA A 159 -9.92 -12.66 4.92
C ALA A 159 -8.68 -12.98 5.73
N GLU A 160 -8.88 -13.48 6.92
CA GLU A 160 -7.80 -13.79 7.86
C GLU A 160 -7.17 -15.14 7.51
N HIS A 161 -5.85 -15.19 7.58
CA HIS A 161 -5.06 -16.39 7.33
C HIS A 161 -4.14 -16.66 8.51
N ASP A 162 -4.13 -17.90 8.96
CA ASP A 162 -3.15 -18.38 9.92
C ASP A 162 -2.06 -19.19 9.21
N VAL A 163 -0.82 -18.96 9.59
CA VAL A 163 0.24 -19.91 9.25
C VAL A 163 0.13 -21.03 10.25
N SER A 164 -0.52 -22.13 9.87
CA SER A 164 -0.30 -23.40 10.57
C SER A 164 1.14 -23.79 10.29
N GLY A 165 2.01 -23.56 11.27
CA GLY A 165 3.38 -24.02 11.18
C GLY A 165 3.38 -25.52 11.06
N GLU A 166 3.87 -26.05 9.94
CA GLU A 166 4.47 -27.37 9.88
C GLU A 166 5.90 -27.27 10.40
#